data_30bbd4c15ccbeb9b95fbb429215a1c18
#
_entry.id   30bbd4c15ccbeb9b95fbb429215a1c18
#
_cell.length_a   1.000
_cell.length_b   1.000
_cell.length_c   1.000
_cell.angle_alpha   90.00
_cell.angle_beta   90.00
_cell.angle_gamma   90.00
#
_symmetry.space_group_name_H-M   'P 1'
#
loop_
_entity.id
_entity.type
_entity.pdbx_description
1 polymer ?
#
loop_
_entity_poly.entity_id
_entity_poly.type
_entity_poly.pdbx_seq_one_letter_code
_entity_poly.pdbx_strand_id
1 'polypeptide(L)'
;MGQDADSLDRSSPLPRRLGGGNGQDPTAGQGSDTIEVTIRDLCLFYGSKQALHHIGMDIGRNQVTAFIGPSGCGKSTLLRCLNRLNDLVDDVTVTGSIVVGGLEILDASLDVTELRKRVGMVFQKPNPFPKSIYENVAYGPRILGIKNRARLDEIVERSLKSAALWDEVKDRLHESALALSGGQHQRLCIARTIAVGPEVVLMDEPCSALDPIATAKIEELIHELKQRYTIVIVTHNMQQAARVSDFTAFMYLGRLVEFGKTDKLFTAPEKQETEDYITGRFG
;
A
#
# COMPACT_ATOMS: atom_id res chain seq x y z
N MET A 1 -28.46 2.69 -62.80
CA MET A 1 -27.23 1.98 -63.22
C MET A 1 -26.34 1.98 -61.99
N GLY A 2 -26.31 1.00 -61.27
CA GLY A 2 -25.91 -0.41 -61.36
C GLY A 2 -24.88 -0.59 -60.26
N GLN A 3 -25.23 -1.37 -59.19
CA GLN A 3 -24.72 -2.72 -58.90
C GLN A 3 -23.24 -2.71 -58.46
N ASP A 4 -22.69 -3.40 -57.50
CA ASP A 4 -23.14 -4.51 -56.64
C ASP A 4 -22.29 -4.56 -55.38
N ALA A 5 -22.86 -5.04 -54.34
CA ALA A 5 -22.48 -6.00 -53.31
C ALA A 5 -21.14 -6.74 -53.50
N ASP A 6 -20.33 -6.91 -52.48
CA ASP A 6 -20.05 -8.26 -52.00
C ASP A 6 -19.55 -8.30 -50.55
N SER A 7 -20.14 -9.20 -49.81
CA SER A 7 -19.89 -9.66 -48.47
C SER A 7 -18.68 -10.60 -48.45
N LEU A 8 -17.84 -10.56 -47.41
CA LEU A 8 -17.06 -11.72 -46.99
C LEU A 8 -16.97 -11.81 -45.47
N ASP A 9 -17.90 -12.59 -44.96
CA ASP A 9 -17.81 -13.35 -43.71
C ASP A 9 -16.58 -14.27 -43.69
N ARG A 10 -15.74 -14.21 -42.66
CA ARG A 10 -14.78 -15.28 -42.31
C ARG A 10 -14.80 -15.54 -40.80
N SER A 11 -15.79 -16.30 -40.39
CA SER A 11 -15.72 -17.16 -39.22
C SER A 11 -14.67 -18.27 -39.43
N SER A 12 -13.73 -18.41 -38.50
CA SER A 12 -12.87 -19.60 -38.39
C SER A 12 -12.97 -20.15 -36.97
N PRO A 13 -13.09 -21.48 -36.80
CA PRO A 13 -13.51 -22.12 -35.57
C PRO A 13 -12.35 -22.46 -34.64
N LEU A 14 -12.67 -22.44 -33.32
CA LEU A 14 -11.84 -22.90 -32.23
C LEU A 14 -11.57 -24.41 -32.30
N PRO A 15 -10.39 -24.91 -31.89
CA PRO A 15 -10.15 -26.35 -31.77
C PRO A 15 -10.77 -26.97 -30.54
N ARG A 16 -11.39 -28.13 -30.74
CA ARG A 16 -12.05 -28.98 -29.73
C ARG A 16 -11.05 -29.62 -28.76
N ARG A 17 -11.47 -29.68 -27.50
CA ARG A 17 -10.89 -30.54 -26.45
C ARG A 17 -11.09 -32.01 -26.76
N LEU A 18 -10.05 -32.82 -26.52
CA LEU A 18 -10.10 -34.28 -26.21
C LEU A 18 -9.34 -34.41 -24.90
N GLY A 19 -9.76 -34.90 -23.86
CA GLY A 19 -10.51 -36.05 -23.45
C GLY A 19 -9.72 -36.83 -22.40
N GLY A 20 -10.22 -36.87 -21.11
CA GLY A 20 -10.11 -38.02 -20.27
C GLY A 20 -8.85 -38.26 -19.43
N GLY A 21 -8.97 -38.14 -18.10
CA GLY A 21 -8.02 -38.68 -17.12
C GLY A 21 -8.49 -38.40 -15.69
N ASN A 22 -9.13 -39.37 -15.05
CA ASN A 22 -9.48 -39.38 -13.62
C ASN A 22 -8.24 -39.27 -12.73
N GLY A 23 -8.30 -38.46 -11.66
CA GLY A 23 -7.29 -38.46 -10.62
C GLY A 23 -7.60 -37.42 -9.56
N GLN A 24 -8.38 -37.82 -8.57
CA GLN A 24 -8.44 -37.39 -7.16
C GLN A 24 -7.93 -35.95 -6.81
N ASP A 25 -8.89 -35.12 -6.39
CA ASP A 25 -8.67 -33.97 -5.52
C ASP A 25 -7.99 -34.38 -4.21
N PRO A 26 -6.97 -33.67 -3.77
CA PRO A 26 -6.87 -33.41 -2.36
C PRO A 26 -6.59 -31.92 -2.07
N THR A 27 -7.35 -31.43 -1.11
CA THR A 27 -7.10 -30.24 -0.27
C THR A 27 -7.40 -28.87 -0.88
N ALA A 28 -8.62 -28.43 -0.63
CA ALA A 28 -8.94 -27.03 -0.40
C ALA A 28 -8.02 -26.44 0.67
N GLY A 29 -7.40 -25.28 0.41
CA GLY A 29 -6.77 -24.48 1.44
C GLY A 29 -5.31 -24.11 1.20
N GLN A 30 -4.97 -23.45 0.09
CA GLN A 30 -3.81 -22.57 0.00
C GLN A 30 -4.20 -21.41 -0.91
N GLY A 31 -4.46 -20.25 -0.29
CA GLY A 31 -4.50 -18.99 -1.03
C GLY A 31 -3.18 -18.87 -1.78
N SER A 32 -3.23 -18.67 -3.08
CA SER A 32 -2.02 -18.44 -3.90
C SER A 32 -1.32 -17.22 -3.33
N ASP A 33 -0.16 -17.39 -2.73
CA ASP A 33 0.74 -16.33 -2.27
C ASP A 33 1.28 -15.59 -3.51
N THR A 34 0.42 -14.81 -4.16
CA THR A 34 0.83 -13.96 -5.27
C THR A 34 1.65 -12.81 -4.71
N ILE A 35 2.89 -12.69 -5.13
CA ILE A 35 3.77 -11.58 -4.72
C ILE A 35 3.32 -10.30 -5.44
N GLU A 36 3.10 -9.25 -4.67
CA GLU A 36 2.74 -7.92 -5.19
C GLU A 36 3.96 -7.02 -5.34
N VAL A 37 4.89 -7.07 -4.36
CA VAL A 37 6.11 -6.28 -4.39
C VAL A 37 7.31 -7.18 -4.20
N THR A 38 8.27 -7.08 -5.12
CA THR A 38 9.56 -7.78 -5.03
C THR A 38 10.68 -6.76 -4.92
N ILE A 39 11.52 -6.87 -3.89
CA ILE A 39 12.69 -6.01 -3.67
C ILE A 39 13.94 -6.89 -3.75
N ARG A 40 14.94 -6.46 -4.55
CA ARG A 40 16.21 -7.19 -4.71
C ARG A 40 17.40 -6.25 -4.65
N ASP A 41 18.31 -6.54 -3.74
CA ASP A 41 19.60 -5.84 -3.56
C ASP A 41 19.48 -4.31 -3.52
N LEU A 42 18.42 -3.81 -2.87
CA LEU A 42 18.12 -2.39 -2.82
C LEU A 42 19.11 -1.66 -1.91
N CYS A 43 19.82 -0.70 -2.48
CA CYS A 43 20.63 0.26 -1.75
C CYS A 43 20.14 1.69 -2.00
N LEU A 44 20.24 2.55 -0.98
CA LEU A 44 19.91 3.97 -1.12
C LEU A 44 20.97 4.82 -0.43
N PHE A 45 21.36 5.90 -1.09
CA PHE A 45 22.33 6.88 -0.61
C PHE A 45 21.72 8.27 -0.60
N TYR A 46 22.00 9.04 0.47
CA TYR A 46 21.83 10.48 0.54
C TYR A 46 23.22 11.14 0.42
N GLY A 47 23.56 11.64 -0.77
CA GLY A 47 24.93 12.03 -1.11
C GLY A 47 25.90 10.85 -0.92
N SER A 48 26.89 11.00 -0.05
CA SER A 48 27.86 9.93 0.28
C SER A 48 27.40 8.99 1.39
N LYS A 49 26.30 9.30 2.10
CA LYS A 49 25.82 8.48 3.24
C LYS A 49 24.86 7.41 2.77
N GLN A 50 25.25 6.15 2.91
CA GLN A 50 24.35 5.03 2.64
C GLN A 50 23.30 4.90 3.76
N ALA A 51 22.03 4.84 3.38
CA ALA A 51 20.89 4.74 4.28
C ALA A 51 20.17 3.39 4.23
N LEU A 52 20.25 2.68 3.09
CA LEU A 52 19.74 1.31 2.94
C LEU A 52 20.84 0.42 2.35
N HIS A 53 20.99 -0.77 2.92
CA HIS A 53 22.06 -1.71 2.60
C HIS A 53 21.48 -3.06 2.14
N HIS A 54 21.52 -3.33 0.83
CA HIS A 54 21.21 -4.64 0.24
C HIS A 54 19.89 -5.24 0.73
N ILE A 55 18.80 -4.43 0.74
CA ILE A 55 17.49 -4.90 1.16
C ILE A 55 16.91 -5.84 0.12
N GLY A 56 16.43 -7.00 0.57
CA GLY A 56 15.72 -7.97 -0.25
C GLY A 56 14.54 -8.58 0.49
N MET A 57 13.32 -8.50 -0.08
CA MET A 57 12.12 -9.13 0.46
C MET A 57 11.03 -9.25 -0.60
N ASP A 58 10.07 -10.13 -0.35
CA ASP A 58 8.84 -10.28 -1.13
C ASP A 58 7.62 -9.94 -0.27
N ILE A 59 6.75 -9.04 -0.75
CA ILE A 59 5.53 -8.64 -0.08
C ILE A 59 4.35 -9.27 -0.81
N GLY A 60 3.56 -10.05 -0.09
CA GLY A 60 2.40 -10.76 -0.63
C GLY A 60 1.23 -9.83 -0.93
N ARG A 61 0.46 -10.19 -1.94
CA ARG A 61 -0.75 -9.48 -2.35
C ARG A 61 -1.85 -9.60 -1.28
N ASN A 62 -2.58 -8.51 -1.05
CA ASN A 62 -3.69 -8.44 -0.08
C ASN A 62 -3.27 -8.87 1.35
N GLN A 63 -2.05 -8.54 1.72
CA GLN A 63 -1.50 -8.76 3.04
C GLN A 63 -1.02 -7.44 3.64
N VAL A 64 -0.89 -7.40 4.96
CA VAL A 64 -0.28 -6.28 5.68
C VAL A 64 1.14 -6.67 6.05
N THR A 65 2.12 -5.90 5.56
CA THR A 65 3.53 -6.01 5.95
C THR A 65 3.92 -4.81 6.82
N ALA A 66 4.36 -5.06 8.04
CA ALA A 66 4.86 -4.01 8.93
C ALA A 66 6.39 -3.89 8.86
N PHE A 67 6.89 -2.66 8.76
CA PHE A 67 8.30 -2.34 8.98
C PHE A 67 8.48 -1.81 10.39
N ILE A 68 9.26 -2.50 11.22
CA ILE A 68 9.57 -2.12 12.60
C ILE A 68 11.07 -1.90 12.78
N GLY A 69 11.46 -1.24 13.86
CA GLY A 69 12.86 -0.97 14.21
C GLY A 69 13.02 0.41 14.86
N PRO A 70 14.21 0.72 15.37
CA PRO A 70 14.50 2.00 16.03
C PRO A 70 14.29 3.20 15.11
N SER A 71 14.11 4.39 15.71
CA SER A 71 14.03 5.64 14.95
C SER A 71 15.30 5.87 14.13
N GLY A 72 15.14 6.31 12.89
CA GLY A 72 16.27 6.57 11.98
C GLY A 72 16.91 5.33 11.33
N CYS A 73 16.40 4.11 11.55
CA CYS A 73 16.98 2.90 10.94
C CYS A 73 16.64 2.69 9.46
N GLY A 74 15.90 3.60 8.80
CA GLY A 74 15.63 3.53 7.35
C GLY A 74 14.23 3.08 6.95
N LYS A 75 13.29 2.80 7.87
CA LYS A 75 11.92 2.31 7.57
C LYS A 75 11.15 3.21 6.59
N SER A 76 11.02 4.49 6.93
CA SER A 76 10.31 5.45 6.07
C SER A 76 11.06 5.71 4.76
N THR A 77 12.40 5.60 4.76
CA THR A 77 13.21 5.65 3.53
C THR A 77 12.86 4.47 2.62
N LEU A 78 12.82 3.25 3.16
CA LEU A 78 12.43 2.05 2.41
C LEU A 78 10.97 2.15 1.91
N LEU A 79 10.05 2.58 2.77
CA LEU A 79 8.64 2.78 2.40
C LEU A 79 8.52 3.73 1.19
N ARG A 80 9.24 4.85 1.21
CA ARG A 80 9.24 5.86 0.14
C ARG A 80 9.95 5.43 -1.14
N CYS A 81 10.77 4.38 -1.12
CA CYS A 81 11.30 3.77 -2.33
C CYS A 81 10.18 3.14 -3.17
N LEU A 82 9.14 2.56 -2.52
CA LEU A 82 8.07 1.82 -3.21
C LEU A 82 7.18 2.71 -4.10
N ASN A 83 7.17 4.03 -3.90
CA ASN A 83 6.45 4.99 -4.74
C ASN A 83 7.36 6.10 -5.31
N ARG A 84 8.68 5.91 -5.24
CA ARG A 84 9.68 6.86 -5.72
C ARG A 84 9.54 8.27 -5.10
N LEU A 85 9.07 8.34 -3.85
CA LEU A 85 8.94 9.63 -3.17
C LEU A 85 10.32 10.19 -2.78
N ASN A 86 11.34 9.33 -2.64
CA ASN A 86 12.72 9.74 -2.39
C ASN A 86 13.34 10.54 -3.56
N ASP A 87 12.79 10.43 -4.78
CA ASP A 87 13.22 11.24 -5.94
C ASP A 87 13.01 12.75 -5.74
N LEU A 88 12.21 13.13 -4.74
CA LEU A 88 11.97 14.55 -4.39
C LEU A 88 13.02 15.11 -3.43
N VAL A 89 13.97 14.29 -3.00
CA VAL A 89 15.09 14.70 -2.12
C VAL A 89 16.34 14.83 -2.97
N ASP A 90 17.03 15.96 -2.83
CA ASP A 90 18.27 16.21 -3.56
C ASP A 90 19.34 15.19 -3.21
N ASP A 91 20.23 14.89 -4.16
CA ASP A 91 21.38 13.99 -4.01
C ASP A 91 21.03 12.58 -3.54
N VAL A 92 19.86 12.04 -3.94
CA VAL A 92 19.48 10.65 -3.67
C VAL A 92 19.89 9.75 -4.84
N THR A 93 20.57 8.67 -4.50
CA THR A 93 20.88 7.57 -5.45
C THR A 93 20.29 6.26 -4.93
N VAL A 94 19.53 5.59 -5.79
CA VAL A 94 18.92 4.28 -5.50
C VAL A 94 19.44 3.27 -6.50
N THR A 95 19.88 2.10 -6.03
CA THR A 95 20.33 0.97 -6.87
C THR A 95 19.64 -0.32 -6.44
N GLY A 96 19.65 -1.32 -7.28
CA GLY A 96 18.94 -2.58 -7.09
C GLY A 96 17.69 -2.65 -7.97
N SER A 97 16.69 -3.42 -7.56
CA SER A 97 15.43 -3.60 -8.29
C SER A 97 14.24 -3.59 -7.32
N ILE A 98 13.16 -2.93 -7.74
CA ILE A 98 11.86 -2.98 -7.08
C ILE A 98 10.79 -3.22 -8.15
N VAL A 99 10.09 -4.33 -8.05
CA VAL A 99 8.98 -4.67 -8.95
C VAL A 99 7.67 -4.57 -8.17
N VAL A 100 6.70 -3.81 -8.68
CA VAL A 100 5.36 -3.67 -8.10
C VAL A 100 4.31 -4.09 -9.12
N GLY A 101 3.53 -5.13 -8.83
CA GLY A 101 2.53 -5.65 -9.76
C GLY A 101 3.11 -5.95 -11.15
N GLY A 102 4.33 -6.50 -11.20
CA GLY A 102 5.06 -6.81 -12.45
C GLY A 102 5.77 -5.63 -13.13
N LEU A 103 5.72 -4.43 -12.55
CA LEU A 103 6.35 -3.22 -13.09
C LEU A 103 7.66 -2.92 -12.35
N GLU A 104 8.82 -2.90 -13.06
CA GLU A 104 10.10 -2.44 -12.48
C GLU A 104 10.05 -0.92 -12.27
N ILE A 105 10.01 -0.50 -11.01
CA ILE A 105 9.73 0.90 -10.69
C ILE A 105 10.96 1.80 -10.65
N LEU A 106 12.16 1.24 -10.68
CA LEU A 106 13.42 2.01 -10.76
C LEU A 106 13.84 2.30 -12.20
N ASP A 107 13.11 1.81 -13.20
CA ASP A 107 13.35 2.13 -14.60
C ASP A 107 13.24 3.66 -14.82
N ALA A 108 14.27 4.25 -15.43
CA ALA A 108 14.34 5.68 -15.71
C ALA A 108 13.26 6.16 -16.71
N SER A 109 12.73 5.26 -17.54
CA SER A 109 11.68 5.56 -18.53
C SER A 109 10.27 5.52 -17.94
N LEU A 110 10.12 5.05 -16.67
CA LEU A 110 8.81 4.93 -16.04
C LEU A 110 8.18 6.28 -15.75
N ASP A 111 6.92 6.46 -16.14
CA ASP A 111 6.11 7.57 -15.66
C ASP A 111 5.78 7.40 -14.17
N VAL A 112 6.43 8.21 -13.34
CA VAL A 112 6.26 8.21 -11.88
C VAL A 112 4.81 8.56 -11.49
N THR A 113 4.07 9.28 -12.34
CA THR A 113 2.66 9.60 -12.09
C THR A 113 1.80 8.33 -12.17
N GLU A 114 2.07 7.46 -13.14
CA GLU A 114 1.37 6.17 -13.27
C GLU A 114 1.72 5.25 -12.08
N LEU A 115 2.98 5.23 -11.64
CA LEU A 115 3.37 4.49 -10.44
C LEU A 115 2.59 4.98 -9.21
N ARG A 116 2.51 6.29 -8.99
CA ARG A 116 1.84 6.87 -7.81
C ARG A 116 0.32 6.74 -7.81
N LYS A 117 -0.29 6.37 -8.94
CA LYS A 117 -1.69 5.93 -8.99
C LYS A 117 -1.85 4.51 -8.43
N ARG A 118 -0.89 3.64 -8.72
CA ARG A 118 -0.89 2.24 -8.28
C ARG A 118 -0.43 2.09 -6.83
N VAL A 119 0.46 2.98 -6.36
CA VAL A 119 1.06 2.94 -5.02
C VAL A 119 0.72 4.23 -4.27
N GLY A 120 -0.37 4.18 -3.52
CA GLY A 120 -0.85 5.31 -2.72
C GLY A 120 -0.08 5.47 -1.41
N MET A 121 -0.06 6.70 -0.85
CA MET A 121 0.67 7.01 0.38
C MET A 121 -0.22 7.74 1.39
N VAL A 122 -0.21 7.24 2.63
CA VAL A 122 -0.77 7.89 3.82
C VAL A 122 0.38 8.31 4.72
N PHE A 123 0.47 9.61 5.00
CA PHE A 123 1.58 10.18 5.76
C PHE A 123 1.33 10.15 7.28
N GLN A 124 2.40 10.20 8.04
CA GLN A 124 2.40 10.26 9.50
C GLN A 124 1.55 11.43 10.02
N LYS A 125 1.77 12.63 9.47
CA LYS A 125 0.95 13.80 9.79
C LYS A 125 -0.19 13.90 8.77
N PRO A 126 -1.45 13.83 9.20
CA PRO A 126 -2.58 14.02 8.30
C PRO A 126 -2.46 15.35 7.55
N ASN A 127 -2.67 15.32 6.24
CA ASN A 127 -2.51 16.47 5.36
C ASN A 127 -3.74 16.68 4.46
N PRO A 128 -4.93 16.91 5.03
CA PRO A 128 -6.09 17.24 4.22
C PRO A 128 -5.85 18.52 3.43
N PHE A 129 -6.34 18.58 2.19
CA PHE A 129 -6.31 19.80 1.42
C PHE A 129 -7.24 20.85 2.07
N PRO A 130 -6.93 22.16 1.97
CA PRO A 130 -7.81 23.25 2.44
C PRO A 130 -9.03 23.40 1.51
N LYS A 131 -9.80 22.35 1.41
CA LYS A 131 -10.99 22.14 0.58
C LYS A 131 -12.06 21.44 1.41
N SER A 132 -13.24 21.22 0.83
CA SER A 132 -14.27 20.43 1.49
C SER A 132 -13.88 18.96 1.64
N ILE A 133 -14.62 18.23 2.48
CA ILE A 133 -14.47 16.78 2.65
C ILE A 133 -14.64 16.08 1.31
N TYR A 134 -15.71 16.42 0.57
CA TYR A 134 -15.97 15.91 -0.77
C TYR A 134 -14.81 16.15 -1.72
N GLU A 135 -14.30 17.39 -1.80
CA GLU A 135 -13.24 17.77 -2.72
C GLU A 135 -11.91 17.09 -2.39
N ASN A 136 -11.64 16.75 -1.12
CA ASN A 136 -10.47 15.97 -0.76
C ASN A 136 -10.50 14.58 -1.41
N VAL A 137 -11.63 13.88 -1.35
CA VAL A 137 -11.76 12.52 -1.89
C VAL A 137 -11.88 12.53 -3.41
N ALA A 138 -12.66 13.47 -3.97
CA ALA A 138 -12.89 13.60 -5.40
C ALA A 138 -11.65 14.10 -6.19
N TYR A 139 -10.65 14.65 -5.51
CA TYR A 139 -9.50 15.29 -6.16
C TYR A 139 -8.73 14.34 -7.08
N GLY A 140 -8.30 13.20 -6.56
CA GLY A 140 -7.57 12.20 -7.35
C GLY A 140 -8.37 11.70 -8.56
N PRO A 141 -9.59 11.20 -8.39
CA PRO A 141 -10.46 10.79 -9.50
C PRO A 141 -10.65 11.85 -10.57
N ARG A 142 -10.77 13.14 -10.20
CA ARG A 142 -10.85 14.23 -11.18
C ARG A 142 -9.58 14.43 -11.99
N ILE A 143 -8.41 14.37 -11.36
CA ILE A 143 -7.14 14.43 -12.06
C ILE A 143 -7.01 13.28 -13.05
N LEU A 144 -7.54 12.10 -12.71
CA LEU A 144 -7.62 10.94 -13.59
C LEU A 144 -8.68 11.08 -14.71
N GLY A 145 -9.32 12.24 -14.84
CA GLY A 145 -10.23 12.55 -15.94
C GLY A 145 -11.69 12.17 -15.68
N ILE A 146 -12.08 11.74 -14.47
CA ILE A 146 -13.47 11.44 -14.13
C ILE A 146 -14.22 12.77 -13.94
N LYS A 147 -15.05 13.13 -14.93
CA LYS A 147 -15.84 14.38 -14.96
C LYS A 147 -17.31 14.15 -14.61
N ASN A 148 -17.82 12.93 -14.74
CA ASN A 148 -19.20 12.60 -14.46
C ASN A 148 -19.50 12.76 -12.96
N ARG A 149 -20.46 13.62 -12.61
CA ARG A 149 -20.80 13.94 -11.21
C ARG A 149 -21.32 12.72 -10.45
N ALA A 150 -22.23 11.95 -11.02
CA ALA A 150 -22.78 10.77 -10.37
C ALA A 150 -21.70 9.74 -10.08
N ARG A 151 -20.72 9.57 -11.00
CA ARG A 151 -19.58 8.66 -10.78
C ARG A 151 -18.64 9.15 -9.68
N LEU A 152 -18.42 10.47 -9.59
CA LEU A 152 -17.65 11.06 -8.49
C LEU A 152 -18.36 10.86 -7.15
N ASP A 153 -19.67 11.07 -7.09
CA ASP A 153 -20.49 10.89 -5.89
C ASP A 153 -20.38 9.44 -5.39
N GLU A 154 -20.49 8.46 -6.29
CA GLU A 154 -20.29 7.04 -5.99
C GLU A 154 -18.89 6.73 -5.41
N ILE A 155 -17.83 7.30 -6.04
CA ILE A 155 -16.45 7.08 -5.59
C ILE A 155 -16.26 7.70 -4.20
N VAL A 156 -16.74 8.93 -3.98
CA VAL A 156 -16.62 9.63 -2.70
C VAL A 156 -17.34 8.86 -1.60
N GLU A 157 -18.58 8.48 -1.81
CA GLU A 157 -19.36 7.70 -0.85
C GLU A 157 -18.67 6.38 -0.51
N ARG A 158 -18.31 5.60 -1.53
CA ARG A 158 -17.62 4.31 -1.34
C ARG A 158 -16.31 4.48 -0.58
N SER A 159 -15.49 5.49 -0.93
CA SER A 159 -14.19 5.69 -0.30
C SER A 159 -14.33 6.13 1.16
N LEU A 160 -15.30 7.00 1.47
CA LEU A 160 -15.59 7.40 2.84
C LEU A 160 -16.16 6.26 3.67
N LYS A 161 -16.99 5.39 3.09
CA LYS A 161 -17.47 4.15 3.73
C LYS A 161 -16.31 3.20 4.01
N SER A 162 -15.47 2.96 3.00
CA SER A 162 -14.28 2.11 3.15
C SER A 162 -13.25 2.67 4.14
N ALA A 163 -13.28 3.96 4.45
CA ALA A 163 -12.45 4.60 5.48
C ALA A 163 -13.17 4.76 6.84
N ALA A 164 -14.32 4.10 7.04
CA ALA A 164 -15.16 4.18 8.23
C ALA A 164 -15.46 5.64 8.68
N LEU A 165 -15.63 6.55 7.71
CA LEU A 165 -15.84 7.98 7.96
C LEU A 165 -17.21 8.47 7.49
N TRP A 166 -17.91 7.75 6.61
CA TRP A 166 -19.14 8.16 5.95
C TRP A 166 -20.22 8.64 6.92
N ASP A 167 -20.54 7.85 7.92
CA ASP A 167 -21.63 8.16 8.85
C ASP A 167 -21.37 9.39 9.71
N GLU A 168 -20.11 9.76 9.88
CA GLU A 168 -19.72 10.96 10.63
C GLU A 168 -19.77 12.24 9.77
N VAL A 169 -19.74 12.12 8.43
CA VAL A 169 -19.57 13.28 7.54
C VAL A 169 -20.59 13.41 6.41
N LYS A 170 -21.45 12.42 6.18
CA LYS A 170 -22.39 12.39 5.04
C LYS A 170 -23.28 13.63 4.91
N ASP A 171 -23.67 14.24 6.03
CA ASP A 171 -24.56 15.40 6.05
C ASP A 171 -23.79 16.74 5.93
N ARG A 172 -22.45 16.70 5.89
CA ARG A 172 -21.56 17.87 5.85
C ARG A 172 -20.39 17.74 4.86
N LEU A 173 -20.59 17.00 3.78
CA LEU A 173 -19.54 16.73 2.77
C LEU A 173 -18.93 17.99 2.13
N HIS A 174 -19.69 19.08 2.10
CA HIS A 174 -19.25 20.36 1.52
C HIS A 174 -18.61 21.31 2.54
N GLU A 175 -18.56 20.94 3.82
CA GLU A 175 -17.85 21.70 4.83
C GLU A 175 -16.34 21.52 4.70
N SER A 176 -15.59 22.45 5.30
CA SER A 176 -14.13 22.42 5.30
C SER A 176 -13.59 21.15 5.96
N ALA A 177 -12.71 20.44 5.26
CA ALA A 177 -12.02 19.27 5.81
C ALA A 177 -11.15 19.63 7.03
N LEU A 178 -10.70 20.89 7.15
CA LEU A 178 -9.87 21.35 8.27
C LEU A 178 -10.62 21.42 9.60
N ALA A 179 -11.96 21.36 9.58
CA ALA A 179 -12.79 21.32 10.78
C ALA A 179 -12.92 19.93 11.42
N LEU A 180 -12.36 18.90 10.79
CA LEU A 180 -12.38 17.51 11.29
C LEU A 180 -11.41 17.31 12.46
N SER A 181 -11.67 16.31 13.31
CA SER A 181 -10.74 15.88 14.35
C SER A 181 -9.50 15.18 13.75
N GLY A 182 -8.43 14.98 14.55
CA GLY A 182 -7.20 14.33 14.08
C GLY A 182 -7.45 12.93 13.51
N GLY A 183 -8.23 12.10 14.19
CA GLY A 183 -8.59 10.77 13.69
C GLY A 183 -9.48 10.80 12.44
N GLN A 184 -10.38 11.78 12.33
CA GLN A 184 -11.17 12.01 11.12
C GLN A 184 -10.29 12.49 9.95
N HIS A 185 -9.31 13.38 10.21
CA HIS A 185 -8.33 13.79 9.21
C HIS A 185 -7.56 12.60 8.63
N GLN A 186 -7.08 11.70 9.50
CA GLN A 186 -6.35 10.53 9.03
C GLN A 186 -7.23 9.61 8.17
N ARG A 187 -8.45 9.32 8.61
CA ARG A 187 -9.40 8.53 7.82
C ARG A 187 -9.79 9.21 6.51
N LEU A 188 -9.88 10.54 6.48
CA LEU A 188 -10.09 11.29 5.24
C LEU A 188 -8.89 11.15 4.29
N CYS A 189 -7.66 11.22 4.80
CA CYS A 189 -6.45 10.99 3.99
C CYS A 189 -6.40 9.57 3.45
N ILE A 190 -6.83 8.56 4.23
CA ILE A 190 -6.99 7.19 3.75
C ILE A 190 -8.06 7.12 2.65
N ALA A 191 -9.26 7.69 2.87
CA ALA A 191 -10.32 7.75 1.85
C ALA A 191 -9.85 8.37 0.55
N ARG A 192 -9.11 9.49 0.62
CA ARG A 192 -8.51 10.16 -0.53
C ARG A 192 -7.52 9.25 -1.27
N THR A 193 -6.70 8.52 -0.53
CA THR A 193 -5.70 7.61 -1.11
C THR A 193 -6.35 6.44 -1.84
N ILE A 194 -7.37 5.81 -1.26
CA ILE A 194 -8.03 4.66 -1.87
C ILE A 194 -9.04 5.05 -2.98
N ALA A 195 -9.42 6.33 -3.08
CA ALA A 195 -10.39 6.81 -4.09
C ALA A 195 -9.92 6.60 -5.53
N VAL A 196 -8.62 6.54 -5.77
CA VAL A 196 -8.03 6.28 -7.09
C VAL A 196 -7.89 4.78 -7.40
N GLY A 197 -8.16 3.89 -6.44
CA GLY A 197 -8.09 2.44 -6.61
C GLY A 197 -6.66 1.91 -6.73
N PRO A 198 -5.75 2.21 -5.78
CA PRO A 198 -4.37 1.73 -5.83
C PRO A 198 -4.31 0.21 -5.64
N GLU A 199 -3.19 -0.41 -6.01
CA GLU A 199 -2.87 -1.82 -5.72
C GLU A 199 -2.20 -1.96 -4.35
N VAL A 200 -1.34 -0.97 -4.02
CA VAL A 200 -0.58 -0.92 -2.77
C VAL A 200 -0.89 0.38 -2.02
N VAL A 201 -1.11 0.28 -0.72
CA VAL A 201 -1.28 1.42 0.19
C VAL A 201 -0.13 1.44 1.18
N LEU A 202 0.68 2.48 1.12
CA LEU A 202 1.77 2.74 2.04
C LEU A 202 1.27 3.61 3.20
N MET A 203 1.62 3.26 4.43
CA MET A 203 1.24 4.00 5.63
C MET A 203 2.48 4.28 6.49
N ASP A 204 2.87 5.55 6.57
CA ASP A 204 4.01 5.98 7.40
C ASP A 204 3.49 6.41 8.77
N GLU A 205 3.63 5.57 9.79
CA GLU A 205 3.21 5.81 11.18
C GLU A 205 1.77 6.39 11.33
N PRO A 206 0.73 5.76 10.76
CA PRO A 206 -0.60 6.37 10.60
C PRO A 206 -1.32 6.69 11.91
N CYS A 207 -0.86 6.15 13.03
CA CYS A 207 -1.50 6.32 14.34
C CYS A 207 -0.66 7.12 15.35
N SER A 208 0.54 7.60 14.98
CA SER A 208 1.50 8.20 15.93
C SER A 208 1.01 9.44 16.69
N ALA A 209 0.06 10.17 16.11
CA ALA A 209 -0.51 11.40 16.69
C ALA A 209 -1.98 11.24 17.13
N LEU A 210 -2.48 10.01 17.24
CA LEU A 210 -3.88 9.72 17.54
C LEU A 210 -4.06 9.21 18.97
N ASP A 211 -5.23 9.49 19.54
CA ASP A 211 -5.67 8.90 20.80
C ASP A 211 -5.96 7.39 20.63
N PRO A 212 -6.06 6.62 21.75
CA PRO A 212 -6.28 5.17 21.67
C PRO A 212 -7.55 4.76 20.92
N ILE A 213 -8.64 5.54 21.00
CA ILE A 213 -9.92 5.23 20.35
C ILE A 213 -9.76 5.41 18.83
N ALA A 214 -9.16 6.52 18.40
CA ALA A 214 -8.88 6.77 17.00
C ALA A 214 -7.89 5.74 16.43
N THR A 215 -6.88 5.34 17.21
CA THR A 215 -5.92 4.29 16.85
C THR A 215 -6.62 2.96 16.61
N ALA A 216 -7.50 2.52 17.53
CA ALA A 216 -8.26 1.28 17.37
C ALA A 216 -9.10 1.28 16.08
N LYS A 217 -9.76 2.40 15.75
CA LYS A 217 -10.52 2.54 14.50
C LYS A 217 -9.63 2.41 13.25
N ILE A 218 -8.40 2.94 13.28
CA ILE A 218 -7.46 2.78 12.15
C ILE A 218 -6.95 1.34 12.05
N GLU A 219 -6.70 0.66 13.16
CA GLU A 219 -6.28 -0.74 13.16
C GLU A 219 -7.37 -1.66 12.57
N GLU A 220 -8.62 -1.45 12.97
CA GLU A 220 -9.79 -2.15 12.43
C GLU A 220 -9.94 -1.89 10.91
N LEU A 221 -9.80 -0.62 10.53
CA LEU A 221 -9.82 -0.21 9.13
C LEU A 221 -8.73 -0.88 8.29
N ILE A 222 -7.52 -1.06 8.81
CA ILE A 222 -6.42 -1.77 8.11
C ILE A 222 -6.82 -3.21 7.84
N HIS A 223 -7.46 -3.90 8.79
CA HIS A 223 -7.95 -5.27 8.59
C HIS A 223 -9.04 -5.38 7.51
N GLU A 224 -9.90 -4.38 7.37
CA GLU A 224 -10.90 -4.34 6.30
C GLU A 224 -10.25 -4.04 4.94
N LEU A 225 -9.33 -3.08 4.90
CA LEU A 225 -8.68 -2.64 3.67
C LEU A 225 -7.80 -3.72 3.04
N LYS A 226 -7.15 -4.59 3.83
CA LYS A 226 -6.29 -5.66 3.31
C LYS A 226 -7.03 -6.66 2.42
N GLN A 227 -8.36 -6.75 2.52
CA GLN A 227 -9.17 -7.60 1.64
C GLN A 227 -9.11 -7.15 0.17
N ARG A 228 -8.70 -5.91 -0.08
CA ARG A 228 -8.68 -5.29 -1.43
C ARG A 228 -7.33 -4.72 -1.81
N TYR A 229 -6.51 -4.37 -0.85
CA TYR A 229 -5.25 -3.66 -1.05
C TYR A 229 -4.10 -4.40 -0.36
N THR A 230 -2.95 -4.38 -0.98
CA THR A 230 -1.70 -4.73 -0.31
C THR A 230 -1.27 -3.55 0.55
N ILE A 231 -0.97 -3.76 1.83
CA ILE A 231 -0.67 -2.68 2.76
C ILE A 231 0.75 -2.83 3.28
N VAL A 232 1.53 -1.75 3.21
CA VAL A 232 2.84 -1.68 3.87
C VAL A 232 2.79 -0.56 4.89
N ILE A 233 2.98 -0.90 6.16
CA ILE A 233 2.90 0.04 7.27
C ILE A 233 4.25 0.19 7.97
N VAL A 234 4.68 1.42 8.21
CA VAL A 234 5.76 1.72 9.14
C VAL A 234 5.15 2.05 10.50
N THR A 235 5.65 1.44 11.54
CA THR A 235 5.29 1.79 12.92
C THR A 235 6.45 1.58 13.87
N HIS A 236 6.56 2.43 14.89
CA HIS A 236 7.46 2.23 16.03
C HIS A 236 6.76 1.52 17.20
N ASN A 237 5.44 1.28 17.09
CA ASN A 237 4.66 0.57 18.11
C ASN A 237 4.59 -0.92 17.75
N MET A 238 5.35 -1.74 18.49
CA MET A 238 5.42 -3.18 18.30
C MET A 238 4.07 -3.88 18.51
N GLN A 239 3.29 -3.41 19.49
CA GLN A 239 1.97 -3.98 19.73
C GLN A 239 1.01 -3.71 18.57
N GLN A 240 1.10 -2.54 17.94
CA GLN A 240 0.34 -2.24 16.73
C GLN A 240 0.76 -3.17 15.60
N ALA A 241 2.07 -3.31 15.34
CA ALA A 241 2.57 -4.22 14.30
C ALA A 241 2.04 -5.64 14.53
N ALA A 242 2.13 -6.15 15.76
CA ALA A 242 1.65 -7.48 16.12
C ALA A 242 0.14 -7.68 15.88
N ARG A 243 -0.68 -6.62 16.07
CA ARG A 243 -2.13 -6.72 15.85
C ARG A 243 -2.54 -6.62 14.39
N VAL A 244 -1.89 -5.76 13.59
CA VAL A 244 -2.41 -5.42 12.26
C VAL A 244 -1.71 -6.15 11.12
N SER A 245 -0.48 -6.66 11.29
CA SER A 245 0.29 -7.21 10.17
C SER A 245 0.26 -8.73 10.09
N ASP A 246 0.34 -9.23 8.86
CA ASP A 246 0.52 -10.64 8.54
C ASP A 246 2.01 -11.01 8.51
N PHE A 247 2.84 -10.09 8.01
CA PHE A 247 4.30 -10.20 7.96
C PHE A 247 4.95 -8.99 8.60
N THR A 248 6.12 -9.19 9.19
CA THR A 248 6.90 -8.12 9.81
C THR A 248 8.34 -8.17 9.33
N ALA A 249 8.88 -7.00 8.99
CA ALA A 249 10.27 -6.77 8.65
C ALA A 249 10.93 -5.96 9.77
N PHE A 250 11.88 -6.52 10.48
CA PHE A 250 12.71 -5.82 11.45
C PHE A 250 13.92 -5.20 10.76
N MET A 251 14.04 -3.89 10.88
CA MET A 251 15.13 -3.11 10.29
C MET A 251 16.04 -2.52 11.37
N TYR A 252 17.34 -2.56 11.12
CA TYR A 252 18.35 -1.94 11.98
C TYR A 252 19.50 -1.38 11.15
N LEU A 253 19.88 -0.13 11.41
CA LEU A 253 20.96 0.59 10.71
C LEU A 253 20.94 0.44 9.18
N GLY A 254 19.76 0.59 8.57
CA GLY A 254 19.59 0.50 7.13
C GLY A 254 19.58 -0.92 6.56
N ARG A 255 19.59 -1.95 7.39
CA ARG A 255 19.59 -3.35 6.99
C ARG A 255 18.30 -4.04 7.36
N LEU A 256 17.86 -4.99 6.56
CA LEU A 256 16.82 -5.94 6.93
C LEU A 256 17.47 -7.05 7.78
N VAL A 257 17.15 -7.07 9.06
CA VAL A 257 17.69 -8.07 10.01
C VAL A 257 16.91 -9.37 9.92
N GLU A 258 15.57 -9.26 9.97
CA GLU A 258 14.69 -10.41 9.90
C GLU A 258 13.37 -10.04 9.20
N PHE A 259 12.83 -10.97 8.41
CA PHE A 259 11.54 -10.85 7.75
C PHE A 259 10.78 -12.16 7.81
N GLY A 260 9.56 -12.14 8.28
CA GLY A 260 8.74 -13.35 8.40
C GLY A 260 7.32 -13.09 8.84
N LYS A 261 6.57 -14.19 9.07
CA LYS A 261 5.21 -14.11 9.63
C LYS A 261 5.27 -13.40 10.98
N THR A 262 4.34 -12.47 11.19
CA THR A 262 4.29 -11.62 12.39
C THR A 262 4.26 -12.44 13.67
N ASP A 263 3.38 -13.43 13.76
CA ASP A 263 3.27 -14.29 14.94
C ASP A 263 4.61 -14.96 15.27
N LYS A 264 5.32 -15.52 14.26
CA LYS A 264 6.61 -16.17 14.46
C LYS A 264 7.67 -15.16 14.93
N LEU A 265 7.75 -14.02 14.29
CA LEU A 265 8.76 -13.01 14.57
C LEU A 265 8.61 -12.44 16.01
N PHE A 266 7.37 -12.28 16.49
CA PHE A 266 7.11 -11.78 17.84
C PHE A 266 7.18 -12.84 18.95
N THR A 267 7.03 -14.13 18.63
CA THR A 267 7.03 -15.20 19.65
C THR A 267 8.29 -16.04 19.67
N ALA A 268 8.91 -16.23 18.51
CA ALA A 268 10.13 -17.07 18.33
C ALA A 268 10.99 -16.51 17.18
N PRO A 269 11.58 -15.32 17.35
CA PRO A 269 12.46 -14.74 16.33
C PRO A 269 13.70 -15.62 16.10
N GLU A 270 14.22 -15.61 14.88
CA GLU A 270 15.41 -16.38 14.50
C GLU A 270 16.73 -15.64 14.80
N LYS A 271 16.63 -14.30 14.93
CA LYS A 271 17.78 -13.43 15.17
C LYS A 271 17.78 -12.89 16.58
N GLN A 272 18.93 -12.96 17.27
CA GLN A 272 19.10 -12.41 18.61
C GLN A 272 18.79 -10.90 18.64
N GLU A 273 19.22 -10.16 17.62
CA GLU A 273 18.94 -8.72 17.49
C GLU A 273 17.43 -8.42 17.45
N THR A 274 16.64 -9.29 16.82
CA THR A 274 15.18 -9.17 16.79
C THR A 274 14.58 -9.45 18.18
N GLU A 275 15.06 -10.49 18.85
CA GLU A 275 14.63 -10.82 20.22
C GLU A 275 14.93 -9.68 21.20
N ASP A 276 16.14 -9.16 21.15
CA ASP A 276 16.56 -8.04 22.02
C ASP A 276 15.71 -6.80 21.78
N TYR A 277 15.38 -6.49 20.51
CA TYR A 277 14.52 -5.37 20.17
C TYR A 277 13.10 -5.55 20.70
N ILE A 278 12.47 -6.71 20.48
CA ILE A 278 11.10 -7.01 20.89
C ILE A 278 10.97 -7.04 22.43
N THR A 279 11.98 -7.55 23.11
CA THR A 279 11.98 -7.64 24.58
C THR A 279 12.43 -6.35 25.29
N GLY A 280 12.77 -5.30 24.52
CA GLY A 280 13.24 -4.02 25.09
C GLY A 280 14.66 -4.07 25.66
N ARG A 281 15.46 -5.09 25.33
CA ARG A 281 16.87 -5.21 25.72
C ARG A 281 17.83 -4.56 24.70
N PHE A 282 17.27 -3.91 23.70
CA PHE A 282 17.99 -3.28 22.61
C PHE A 282 18.46 -1.89 23.03
N GLY A 283 19.79 -1.68 23.17
CA GLY A 283 20.35 -0.39 23.59
C GLY A 283 21.85 -0.49 23.81
#